data_00150d482584e189ffdc3566361193b5
#
_entry.id   00150d482584e189ffdc3566361193b5
#
_cell.length_a   1.000
_cell.length_b   1.000
_cell.length_c   1.000
_cell.angle_alpha   90.00
_cell.angle_beta   90.00
_cell.angle_gamma   90.00
#
_symmetry.space_group_name_H-M   'P 1'
#
loop_
_entity.id
_entity.type
_entity.pdbx_description
1 polymer ?
#
loop_
_entity_poly.entity_id
_entity_poly.type
_entity_poly.pdbx_seq_one_letter_code
_entity_poly.pdbx_strand_id
1 'polypeptide(L)'
;MKAEPAAQARLLDLQELDTELQRLDHRIRNLPEAAEAAALKERVEELDSELITTQTKVSDTERRQRKAERDVEQVRDRADRNAQRLESGQITNAKELQNLQSEIDSLARRQSELEEIVLEVMEQAEELNGEVTRLSTLHEEAVVKHTEAVTHRDTVAAGIQWDRTRLTQDRERISAEVPADLLAMYDKLRDQYDDVGAAPLRYGRCEGCKLVLSTAELNEIKATPADEIVRCDNCRRILVRTEQSGLGGRAAE
;
A
#
# COMPACT_ATOMS: atom_id res chain seq x y z
N MET A 1 5.78 -49.28 7.34
CA MET A 1 4.66 -48.98 6.43
C MET A 1 5.11 -49.32 5.02
N LYS A 2 4.24 -49.93 4.20
CA LYS A 2 4.57 -50.32 2.84
C LYS A 2 3.75 -49.53 1.82
N ALA A 3 4.41 -49.04 0.79
CA ALA A 3 3.79 -48.39 -0.37
C ALA A 3 4.64 -48.63 -1.62
N GLU A 4 4.00 -48.84 -2.75
CA GLU A 4 4.70 -49.05 -4.01
C GLU A 4 5.64 -47.88 -4.36
N PRO A 5 6.80 -48.17 -4.99
CA PRO A 5 7.75 -47.11 -5.38
C PRO A 5 7.14 -46.01 -6.22
N ALA A 6 6.16 -46.32 -7.08
CA ALA A 6 5.43 -45.35 -7.86
C ALA A 6 4.62 -44.37 -6.97
N ALA A 7 3.93 -44.91 -5.94
CA ALA A 7 3.19 -44.10 -4.98
C ALA A 7 4.13 -43.24 -4.11
N GLN A 8 5.31 -43.76 -3.75
CA GLN A 8 6.33 -42.97 -3.04
C GLN A 8 6.84 -41.79 -3.91
N ALA A 9 7.05 -42.03 -5.22
CA ALA A 9 7.47 -41.00 -6.15
C ALA A 9 6.41 -39.86 -6.27
N ARG A 10 5.10 -40.21 -6.25
CA ARG A 10 4.01 -39.23 -6.25
C ARG A 10 4.05 -38.23 -5.07
N LEU A 11 4.65 -38.64 -3.94
CA LEU A 11 4.86 -37.70 -2.82
C LEU A 11 5.81 -36.56 -3.17
N LEU A 12 6.73 -36.77 -4.11
CA LEU A 12 7.60 -35.67 -4.58
C LEU A 12 6.83 -34.67 -5.45
N ASP A 13 5.93 -35.18 -6.29
CA ASP A 13 5.05 -34.33 -7.10
C ASP A 13 4.12 -33.51 -6.19
N LEU A 14 3.54 -34.15 -5.14
CA LEU A 14 2.76 -33.41 -4.13
C LEU A 14 3.58 -32.35 -3.40
N GLN A 15 4.81 -32.71 -3.00
CA GLN A 15 5.68 -31.77 -2.29
C GLN A 15 6.06 -30.55 -3.15
N GLU A 16 6.26 -30.73 -4.45
CA GLU A 16 6.51 -29.63 -5.37
C GLU A 16 5.32 -28.70 -5.44
N LEU A 17 4.09 -29.24 -5.59
CA LEU A 17 2.87 -28.46 -5.60
C LEU A 17 2.62 -27.72 -4.26
N ASP A 18 2.81 -28.42 -3.12
CA ASP A 18 2.67 -27.82 -1.79
C ASP A 18 3.68 -26.68 -1.57
N THR A 19 4.91 -26.84 -2.07
CA THR A 19 5.95 -25.81 -2.01
C THR A 19 5.57 -24.58 -2.87
N GLU A 20 5.04 -24.80 -4.08
CA GLU A 20 4.57 -23.71 -4.93
C GLU A 20 3.34 -22.99 -4.33
N LEU A 21 2.38 -23.73 -3.77
CA LEU A 21 1.23 -23.15 -3.06
C LEU A 21 1.68 -22.28 -1.89
N GLN A 22 2.64 -22.75 -1.09
CA GLN A 22 3.21 -21.98 0.01
C GLN A 22 3.89 -20.69 -0.48
N ARG A 23 4.61 -20.75 -1.59
CA ARG A 23 5.24 -19.57 -2.22
C ARG A 23 4.19 -18.55 -2.66
N LEU A 24 3.09 -19.01 -3.26
CA LEU A 24 1.99 -18.14 -3.66
C LEU A 24 1.29 -17.52 -2.45
N ASP A 25 1.04 -18.31 -1.38
CA ASP A 25 0.47 -17.81 -0.13
C ASP A 25 1.39 -16.79 0.57
N HIS A 26 2.71 -16.98 0.50
CA HIS A 26 3.67 -16.00 1.00
C HIS A 26 3.66 -14.73 0.15
N ARG A 27 3.63 -14.86 -1.18
CA ARG A 27 3.62 -13.73 -2.11
C ARG A 27 2.37 -12.87 -1.95
N ILE A 28 1.18 -13.47 -1.78
CA ILE A 28 -0.06 -12.71 -1.62
C ILE A 28 -0.10 -11.96 -0.28
N ARG A 29 0.48 -12.54 0.79
CA ARG A 29 0.58 -11.86 2.09
C ARG A 29 1.58 -10.71 2.10
N ASN A 30 2.59 -10.77 1.26
CA ASN A 30 3.68 -9.79 1.18
C ASN A 30 3.73 -9.14 -0.21
N LEU A 31 2.57 -8.71 -0.69
CA LEU A 31 2.43 -8.13 -2.03
C LEU A 31 3.03 -6.72 -2.04
N PRO A 32 4.14 -6.45 -2.76
CA PRO A 32 4.76 -5.13 -2.79
C PRO A 32 3.82 -4.07 -3.41
N GLU A 33 3.00 -4.45 -4.36
CA GLU A 33 1.98 -3.61 -4.99
C GLU A 33 0.91 -3.12 -3.98
N ALA A 34 0.67 -3.90 -2.91
CA ALA A 34 -0.22 -3.48 -1.83
C ALA A 34 0.40 -2.37 -0.96
N ALA A 35 1.72 -2.46 -0.72
CA ALA A 35 2.45 -1.42 0.01
C ALA A 35 2.53 -0.11 -0.80
N GLU A 36 2.75 -0.20 -2.12
CA GLU A 36 2.74 0.96 -3.01
C GLU A 36 1.37 1.64 -3.04
N ALA A 37 0.28 0.87 -3.22
CA ALA A 37 -1.08 1.41 -3.19
C ALA A 37 -1.42 2.07 -1.84
N ALA A 38 -0.96 1.50 -0.72
CA ALA A 38 -1.15 2.07 0.61
C ALA A 38 -0.41 3.40 0.78
N ALA A 39 0.85 3.50 0.33
CA ALA A 39 1.62 4.73 0.40
C ALA A 39 1.02 5.86 -0.46
N LEU A 40 0.51 5.51 -1.66
CA LEU A 40 -0.18 6.48 -2.51
C LEU A 40 -1.52 6.93 -1.91
N LYS A 41 -2.24 6.04 -1.22
CA LYS A 41 -3.45 6.40 -0.48
C LYS A 41 -3.15 7.42 0.62
N GLU A 42 -2.13 7.19 1.43
CA GLU A 42 -1.69 8.14 2.46
C GLU A 42 -1.37 9.51 1.84
N ARG A 43 -0.71 9.53 0.68
CA ARG A 43 -0.41 10.77 -0.03
C ARG A 43 -1.66 11.50 -0.50
N VAL A 44 -2.68 10.80 -0.98
CA VAL A 44 -3.99 11.40 -1.33
C VAL A 44 -4.65 12.01 -0.10
N GLU A 45 -4.68 11.29 1.04
CA GLU A 45 -5.27 11.77 2.30
C GLU A 45 -4.55 13.01 2.85
N GLU A 46 -3.22 13.07 2.75
CA GLU A 46 -2.42 14.25 3.12
C GLU A 46 -2.80 15.47 2.27
N LEU A 47 -2.80 15.31 0.93
CA LEU A 47 -3.13 16.39 0.00
C LEU A 47 -4.58 16.86 0.16
N ASP A 48 -5.53 15.96 0.43
CA ASP A 48 -6.92 16.30 0.72
C ASP A 48 -7.01 17.17 2.00
N SER A 49 -6.31 16.80 3.05
CA SER A 49 -6.24 17.56 4.30
C SER A 49 -5.62 18.96 4.11
N GLU A 50 -4.53 19.05 3.33
CA GLU A 50 -3.89 20.34 2.99
C GLU A 50 -4.85 21.21 2.17
N LEU A 51 -5.55 20.62 1.20
CA LEU A 51 -6.51 21.32 0.34
C LEU A 51 -7.66 21.90 1.16
N ILE A 52 -8.29 21.09 2.02
CA ILE A 52 -9.39 21.52 2.92
C ILE A 52 -8.92 22.67 3.82
N THR A 53 -7.72 22.55 4.38
CA THR A 53 -7.14 23.58 5.25
C THR A 53 -6.93 24.90 4.49
N THR A 54 -6.41 24.82 3.28
CA THR A 54 -6.15 26.00 2.45
C THR A 54 -7.44 26.65 1.96
N GLN A 55 -8.44 25.85 1.56
CA GLN A 55 -9.78 26.35 1.20
C GLN A 55 -10.46 27.07 2.38
N THR A 56 -10.26 26.57 3.60
CA THR A 56 -10.76 27.25 4.81
C THR A 56 -10.10 28.63 4.97
N LYS A 57 -8.77 28.70 4.77
CA LYS A 57 -8.05 30.00 4.80
C LYS A 57 -8.55 30.96 3.72
N VAL A 58 -8.81 30.47 2.51
CA VAL A 58 -9.42 31.27 1.44
C VAL A 58 -10.75 31.86 1.90
N SER A 59 -11.66 31.04 2.41
CA SER A 59 -12.96 31.46 2.90
C SER A 59 -12.89 32.52 4.01
N ASP A 60 -11.93 32.35 4.94
CA ASP A 60 -11.69 33.31 6.02
C ASP A 60 -11.13 34.65 5.48
N THR A 61 -10.21 34.57 4.53
CA THR A 61 -9.62 35.76 3.89
C THR A 61 -10.65 36.53 3.07
N GLU A 62 -11.52 35.83 2.31
CA GLU A 62 -12.64 36.45 1.61
C GLU A 62 -13.63 37.17 2.56
N ARG A 63 -13.87 36.56 3.74
CA ARG A 63 -14.70 37.24 4.76
C ARG A 63 -14.06 38.50 5.28
N ARG A 64 -12.74 38.49 5.48
CA ARG A 64 -11.95 39.66 5.88
C ARG A 64 -11.98 40.72 4.81
N GLN A 65 -11.81 40.35 3.54
CA GLN A 65 -11.89 41.26 2.41
C GLN A 65 -13.24 41.97 2.35
N ARG A 66 -14.35 41.21 2.34
CA ARG A 66 -15.70 41.76 2.33
C ARG A 66 -15.99 42.68 3.52
N LYS A 67 -15.36 42.43 4.67
CA LYS A 67 -15.46 43.32 5.83
C LYS A 67 -14.69 44.65 5.59
N ALA A 68 -13.44 44.57 5.16
CA ALA A 68 -12.61 45.72 4.88
C ALA A 68 -13.22 46.63 3.80
N GLU A 69 -13.75 46.04 2.71
CA GLU A 69 -14.48 46.77 1.67
C GLU A 69 -15.69 47.53 2.21
N ARG A 70 -16.51 46.89 3.06
CA ARG A 70 -17.62 47.60 3.74
C ARG A 70 -17.16 48.70 4.66
N ASP A 71 -16.03 48.54 5.35
CA ASP A 71 -15.48 49.55 6.22
C ASP A 71 -14.99 50.75 5.39
N VAL A 72 -14.39 50.56 4.23
CA VAL A 72 -14.04 51.59 3.24
C VAL A 72 -15.29 52.32 2.77
N GLU A 73 -16.33 51.60 2.35
CA GLU A 73 -17.59 52.14 1.86
C GLU A 73 -18.24 53.06 2.93
N GLN A 74 -18.29 52.64 4.18
CA GLN A 74 -18.87 53.42 5.28
C GLN A 74 -18.11 54.71 5.51
N VAL A 75 -16.78 54.68 5.48
CA VAL A 75 -15.94 55.89 5.65
C VAL A 75 -16.13 56.80 4.47
N ARG A 76 -16.16 56.30 3.25
CA ARG A 76 -16.39 57.07 2.02
C ARG A 76 -17.77 57.73 2.03
N ASP A 77 -18.83 57.01 2.35
CA ASP A 77 -20.18 57.57 2.46
C ASP A 77 -20.27 58.68 3.49
N ARG A 78 -19.53 58.57 4.60
CA ARG A 78 -19.50 59.58 5.62
C ARG A 78 -18.73 60.82 5.13
N ALA A 79 -17.60 60.63 4.46
CA ALA A 79 -16.81 61.71 3.86
C ALA A 79 -17.65 62.46 2.81
N ASP A 80 -18.35 61.73 1.94
CA ASP A 80 -19.22 62.34 0.90
C ASP A 80 -20.37 63.14 1.50
N ARG A 81 -21.06 62.64 2.53
CA ARG A 81 -22.10 63.40 3.24
C ARG A 81 -21.54 64.68 3.88
N ASN A 82 -20.36 64.60 4.48
CA ASN A 82 -19.72 65.76 5.07
C ASN A 82 -19.28 66.81 4.02
N ALA A 83 -18.76 66.35 2.88
CA ALA A 83 -18.41 67.23 1.76
C ALA A 83 -19.63 67.91 1.18
N GLN A 84 -20.76 67.20 0.92
CA GLN A 84 -22.00 67.79 0.46
C GLN A 84 -22.56 68.82 1.45
N ARG A 85 -22.44 68.51 2.75
CA ARG A 85 -22.88 69.52 3.80
C ARG A 85 -22.02 70.73 3.81
N LEU A 86 -20.72 70.64 3.57
CA LEU A 86 -19.79 71.75 3.42
C LEU A 86 -20.15 72.62 2.20
N GLU A 87 -20.40 71.95 1.03
CA GLU A 87 -20.73 72.62 -0.23
C GLU A 87 -22.08 73.32 -0.23
N SER A 88 -23.04 72.79 0.55
CA SER A 88 -24.42 73.36 0.62
C SER A 88 -24.46 74.79 1.15
N GLY A 89 -23.39 75.31 1.73
CA GLY A 89 -23.30 76.67 2.29
C GLY A 89 -24.20 76.96 3.50
N GLN A 90 -24.84 75.90 4.07
CA GLN A 90 -25.77 76.00 5.20
C GLN A 90 -25.07 76.26 6.55
N ILE A 91 -23.74 76.13 6.60
CA ILE A 91 -22.92 76.28 7.82
C ILE A 91 -22.38 77.67 7.84
N THR A 92 -22.94 78.53 8.72
CA THR A 92 -22.52 79.96 8.90
C THR A 92 -21.50 80.13 10.01
N ASN A 93 -21.29 79.14 10.87
CA ASN A 93 -20.35 79.25 12.00
C ASN A 93 -18.95 78.82 11.57
N ALA A 94 -17.95 79.70 11.64
CA ALA A 94 -16.58 79.44 11.25
C ALA A 94 -15.92 78.29 11.99
N LYS A 95 -16.25 78.05 13.26
CA LYS A 95 -15.71 76.96 14.07
C LYS A 95 -16.30 75.64 13.61
N GLU A 96 -17.58 75.59 13.25
CA GLU A 96 -18.23 74.35 12.71
C GLU A 96 -17.70 74.03 11.33
N LEU A 97 -17.44 75.01 10.47
CA LEU A 97 -16.79 74.87 9.18
C LEU A 97 -15.38 74.28 9.32
N GLN A 98 -14.56 74.74 10.24
CA GLN A 98 -13.23 74.25 10.51
C GLN A 98 -13.26 72.80 11.05
N ASN A 99 -14.21 72.46 11.95
CA ASN A 99 -14.38 71.15 12.47
C ASN A 99 -14.77 70.14 11.36
N LEU A 100 -15.71 70.50 10.48
CA LEU A 100 -16.17 69.69 9.37
C LEU A 100 -15.03 69.43 8.37
N GLN A 101 -14.23 70.44 8.07
CA GLN A 101 -13.04 70.28 7.21
C GLN A 101 -12.04 69.27 7.83
N SER A 102 -11.74 69.48 9.13
CA SER A 102 -10.83 68.58 9.86
C SER A 102 -11.35 67.10 9.91
N GLU A 103 -12.69 66.95 10.01
CA GLU A 103 -13.31 65.63 9.96
C GLU A 103 -13.17 64.98 8.57
N ILE A 104 -13.38 65.75 7.47
CA ILE A 104 -13.17 65.27 6.10
C ILE A 104 -11.73 64.83 5.90
N ASP A 105 -10.75 65.64 6.33
CA ASP A 105 -9.33 65.27 6.22
C ASP A 105 -8.98 64.01 7.03
N SER A 106 -9.60 63.83 8.19
CA SER A 106 -9.43 62.63 9.01
C SER A 106 -10.05 61.38 8.35
N LEU A 107 -11.25 61.54 7.74
CA LEU A 107 -11.92 60.46 7.02
C LEU A 107 -11.13 60.05 5.76
N ALA A 108 -10.56 61.02 5.03
CA ALA A 108 -9.71 60.72 3.87
C ALA A 108 -8.47 59.92 4.26
N ARG A 109 -7.79 60.28 5.36
CA ARG A 109 -6.66 59.45 5.87
C ARG A 109 -7.13 58.05 6.26
N ARG A 110 -8.26 57.95 6.97
CA ARG A 110 -8.81 56.67 7.37
C ARG A 110 -9.24 55.81 6.18
N GLN A 111 -9.76 56.42 5.13
CA GLN A 111 -10.09 55.73 3.88
C GLN A 111 -8.83 55.11 3.25
N SER A 112 -7.75 55.90 3.12
CA SER A 112 -6.48 55.37 2.56
C SER A 112 -5.92 54.20 3.37
N GLU A 113 -5.93 54.30 4.72
CA GLU A 113 -5.49 53.18 5.58
C GLU A 113 -6.32 51.92 5.37
N LEU A 114 -7.64 52.04 5.20
CA LEU A 114 -8.52 50.89 4.95
C LEU A 114 -8.35 50.32 3.53
N GLU A 115 -8.13 51.18 2.53
CA GLU A 115 -7.84 50.76 1.15
C GLU A 115 -6.51 49.95 1.08
N GLU A 116 -5.48 50.34 1.85
CA GLU A 116 -4.25 49.58 1.98
C GLU A 116 -4.52 48.18 2.56
N ILE A 117 -5.38 48.08 3.61
CA ILE A 117 -5.79 46.83 4.20
C ILE A 117 -6.55 45.94 3.18
N VAL A 118 -7.42 46.54 2.34
CA VAL A 118 -8.12 45.82 1.27
C VAL A 118 -7.13 45.23 0.29
N LEU A 119 -6.15 46.02 -0.16
CA LEU A 119 -5.12 45.55 -1.09
C LEU A 119 -4.30 44.39 -0.50
N GLU A 120 -3.86 44.54 0.77
CA GLU A 120 -3.12 43.46 1.46
C GLU A 120 -3.92 42.17 1.55
N VAL A 121 -5.22 42.23 1.88
CA VAL A 121 -6.08 41.07 1.99
C VAL A 121 -6.37 40.47 0.62
N MET A 122 -6.48 41.27 -0.45
CA MET A 122 -6.61 40.80 -1.84
C MET A 122 -5.38 40.02 -2.29
N GLU A 123 -4.16 40.54 -2.02
CA GLU A 123 -2.92 39.84 -2.33
C GLU A 123 -2.85 38.49 -1.62
N GLN A 124 -3.21 38.42 -0.32
CA GLN A 124 -3.30 37.19 0.43
C GLN A 124 -4.33 36.19 -0.18
N ALA A 125 -5.47 36.70 -0.65
CA ALA A 125 -6.49 35.87 -1.29
C ALA A 125 -6.01 35.29 -2.63
N GLU A 126 -5.30 36.07 -3.44
CA GLU A 126 -4.71 35.60 -4.70
C GLU A 126 -3.65 34.53 -4.47
N GLU A 127 -2.75 34.72 -3.49
CA GLU A 127 -1.74 33.74 -3.13
C GLU A 127 -2.37 32.42 -2.69
N LEU A 128 -3.37 32.47 -1.79
CA LEU A 128 -4.09 31.29 -1.30
C LEU A 128 -4.86 30.57 -2.42
N ASN A 129 -5.48 31.30 -3.35
CA ASN A 129 -6.16 30.70 -4.51
C ASN A 129 -5.16 30.03 -5.47
N GLY A 130 -3.99 30.60 -5.66
CA GLY A 130 -2.89 29.97 -6.39
C GLY A 130 -2.46 28.66 -5.74
N GLU A 131 -2.34 28.64 -4.41
CA GLU A 131 -2.00 27.43 -3.66
C GLU A 131 -3.10 26.37 -3.73
N VAL A 132 -4.39 26.75 -3.64
CA VAL A 132 -5.52 25.82 -3.86
C VAL A 132 -5.44 25.15 -5.23
N THR A 133 -5.17 25.95 -6.28
CA THR A 133 -5.03 25.43 -7.65
C THR A 133 -3.87 24.42 -7.74
N ARG A 134 -2.72 24.74 -7.16
CA ARG A 134 -1.56 23.86 -7.12
C ARG A 134 -1.86 22.54 -6.39
N LEU A 135 -2.46 22.65 -5.19
CA LEU A 135 -2.81 21.48 -4.37
C LEU A 135 -3.88 20.60 -5.07
N SER A 136 -4.88 21.21 -5.73
CA SER A 136 -5.89 20.48 -6.50
C SER A 136 -5.24 19.65 -7.61
N THR A 137 -4.31 20.23 -8.37
CA THR A 137 -3.59 19.50 -9.42
C THR A 137 -2.79 18.33 -8.86
N LEU A 138 -2.06 18.55 -7.76
CA LEU A 138 -1.28 17.48 -7.11
C LEU A 138 -2.19 16.38 -6.55
N HIS A 139 -3.33 16.74 -5.98
CA HIS A 139 -4.31 15.79 -5.46
C HIS A 139 -4.90 14.94 -6.61
N GLU A 140 -5.31 15.55 -7.72
CA GLU A 140 -5.81 14.84 -8.89
C GLU A 140 -4.76 13.86 -9.44
N GLU A 141 -3.50 14.28 -9.58
CA GLU A 141 -2.41 13.40 -10.00
C GLU A 141 -2.18 12.23 -9.04
N ALA A 142 -2.24 12.50 -7.72
CA ALA A 142 -2.08 11.46 -6.70
C ALA A 142 -3.24 10.46 -6.73
N VAL A 143 -4.48 10.90 -6.94
CA VAL A 143 -5.66 10.05 -7.10
C VAL A 143 -5.53 9.14 -8.32
N VAL A 144 -5.07 9.67 -9.45
CA VAL A 144 -4.83 8.86 -10.66
C VAL A 144 -3.79 7.78 -10.37
N LYS A 145 -2.62 8.14 -9.82
CA LYS A 145 -1.56 7.18 -9.48
C LYS A 145 -2.04 6.11 -8.50
N HIS A 146 -2.80 6.51 -7.47
CA HIS A 146 -3.38 5.56 -6.51
C HIS A 146 -4.33 4.58 -7.20
N THR A 147 -5.20 5.07 -8.09
CA THR A 147 -6.15 4.22 -8.84
C THR A 147 -5.41 3.22 -9.74
N GLU A 148 -4.35 3.65 -10.42
CA GLU A 148 -3.50 2.78 -11.22
C GLU A 148 -2.81 1.71 -10.37
N ALA A 149 -2.24 2.10 -9.22
CA ALA A 149 -1.58 1.17 -8.30
C ALA A 149 -2.55 0.14 -7.70
N VAL A 150 -3.77 0.55 -7.35
CA VAL A 150 -4.85 -0.35 -6.90
C VAL A 150 -5.22 -1.35 -7.99
N THR A 151 -5.39 -0.88 -9.22
CA THR A 151 -5.72 -1.73 -10.38
C THR A 151 -4.60 -2.74 -10.65
N HIS A 152 -3.34 -2.29 -10.56
CA HIS A 152 -2.17 -3.16 -10.73
C HIS A 152 -2.12 -4.22 -9.62
N ARG A 153 -2.25 -3.82 -8.35
CA ARG A 153 -2.34 -4.73 -7.20
C ARG A 153 -3.41 -5.80 -7.40
N ASP A 154 -4.62 -5.39 -7.79
CA ASP A 154 -5.76 -6.31 -7.95
C ASP A 154 -5.52 -7.28 -9.11
N THR A 155 -4.91 -6.83 -10.20
CA THR A 155 -4.53 -7.68 -11.34
C THR A 155 -3.51 -8.73 -10.91
N VAL A 156 -2.46 -8.35 -10.19
CA VAL A 156 -1.44 -9.28 -9.69
C VAL A 156 -2.03 -10.26 -8.68
N ALA A 157 -2.86 -9.78 -7.74
CA ALA A 157 -3.55 -10.62 -6.76
C ALA A 157 -4.47 -11.64 -7.44
N ALA A 158 -5.23 -11.23 -8.45
CA ALA A 158 -6.10 -12.12 -9.22
C ALA A 158 -5.28 -13.21 -9.98
N GLY A 159 -4.15 -12.83 -10.55
CA GLY A 159 -3.22 -13.78 -11.19
C GLY A 159 -2.69 -14.83 -10.21
N ILE A 160 -2.25 -14.41 -9.02
CA ILE A 160 -1.79 -15.33 -7.98
C ILE A 160 -2.94 -16.26 -7.53
N GLN A 161 -4.14 -15.74 -7.36
CA GLN A 161 -5.29 -16.54 -6.95
C GLN A 161 -5.69 -17.57 -8.03
N TRP A 162 -5.58 -17.22 -9.31
CA TRP A 162 -5.81 -18.15 -10.42
C TRP A 162 -4.78 -19.29 -10.41
N ASP A 163 -3.48 -18.98 -10.29
CA ASP A 163 -2.42 -19.99 -10.19
C ASP A 163 -2.63 -20.91 -8.97
N ARG A 164 -2.98 -20.33 -7.83
CA ARG A 164 -3.27 -21.07 -6.60
C ARG A 164 -4.44 -22.06 -6.79
N THR A 165 -5.50 -21.64 -7.45
CA THR A 165 -6.66 -22.49 -7.73
C THR A 165 -6.25 -23.68 -8.63
N ARG A 166 -5.49 -23.40 -9.67
CA ARG A 166 -4.97 -24.43 -10.58
C ARG A 166 -4.09 -25.45 -9.85
N LEU A 167 -3.12 -24.97 -9.07
CA LEU A 167 -2.22 -25.85 -8.30
C LEU A 167 -2.98 -26.68 -7.25
N THR A 168 -4.02 -26.12 -6.63
CA THR A 168 -4.87 -26.86 -5.69
C THR A 168 -5.59 -28.01 -6.39
N GLN A 169 -6.15 -27.78 -7.57
CA GLN A 169 -6.78 -28.84 -8.38
C GLN A 169 -5.77 -29.93 -8.80
N ASP A 170 -4.57 -29.51 -9.22
CA ASP A 170 -3.51 -30.46 -9.56
C ASP A 170 -3.09 -31.29 -8.33
N ARG A 171 -3.00 -30.66 -7.15
CA ARG A 171 -2.72 -31.34 -5.88
C ARG A 171 -3.80 -32.35 -5.53
N GLU A 172 -5.08 -32.01 -5.67
CA GLU A 172 -6.20 -32.92 -5.43
C GLU A 172 -6.15 -34.10 -6.37
N ARG A 173 -5.84 -33.93 -7.63
CA ARG A 173 -5.69 -34.99 -8.63
C ARG A 173 -4.56 -35.95 -8.27
N ILE A 174 -3.37 -35.40 -7.93
CA ILE A 174 -2.22 -36.27 -7.57
C ILE A 174 -2.46 -36.96 -6.22
N SER A 175 -3.07 -36.29 -5.25
CA SER A 175 -3.37 -36.91 -3.95
C SER A 175 -4.32 -38.10 -4.05
N ALA A 176 -5.24 -38.08 -5.02
CA ALA A 176 -6.13 -39.23 -5.28
C ALA A 176 -5.40 -40.47 -5.83
N GLU A 177 -4.19 -40.30 -6.37
CA GLU A 177 -3.34 -41.42 -6.85
C GLU A 177 -2.48 -42.05 -5.73
N VAL A 178 -2.42 -41.38 -4.53
CA VAL A 178 -1.61 -41.81 -3.39
C VAL A 178 -2.49 -42.63 -2.42
N PRO A 179 -2.04 -43.81 -1.90
CA PRO A 179 -2.76 -44.51 -0.85
C PRO A 179 -3.06 -43.66 0.37
N ALA A 180 -4.28 -43.75 0.90
CA ALA A 180 -4.80 -42.86 1.94
C ALA A 180 -3.94 -42.81 3.21
N ASP A 181 -3.38 -43.94 3.64
CA ASP A 181 -2.50 -44.03 4.81
C ASP A 181 -1.13 -43.38 4.57
N LEU A 182 -0.60 -43.48 3.34
CA LEU A 182 0.62 -42.80 2.94
C LEU A 182 0.43 -41.28 2.84
N LEU A 183 -0.70 -40.86 2.28
CA LEU A 183 -1.07 -39.43 2.21
C LEU A 183 -1.23 -38.85 3.61
N ALA A 184 -1.92 -39.53 4.52
CA ALA A 184 -2.09 -39.09 5.91
C ALA A 184 -0.75 -38.94 6.65
N MET A 185 0.20 -39.88 6.39
CA MET A 185 1.57 -39.75 6.93
C MET A 185 2.29 -38.54 6.36
N TYR A 186 2.20 -38.30 5.06
CA TYR A 186 2.81 -37.19 4.38
C TYR A 186 2.26 -35.86 4.92
N ASP A 187 0.93 -35.68 4.98
CA ASP A 187 0.30 -34.47 5.46
C ASP A 187 0.68 -34.16 6.93
N LYS A 188 0.70 -35.21 7.77
CA LYS A 188 1.16 -35.05 9.17
C LYS A 188 2.61 -34.60 9.27
N LEU A 189 3.50 -35.11 8.42
CA LEU A 189 4.91 -34.70 8.45
C LEU A 189 5.11 -33.32 7.86
N ARG A 190 4.35 -32.98 6.82
CA ARG A 190 4.33 -31.63 6.26
C ARG A 190 3.96 -30.59 7.32
N ASP A 191 2.88 -30.82 8.08
CA ASP A 191 2.43 -29.92 9.13
C ASP A 191 3.44 -29.81 10.30
N GLN A 192 4.27 -30.85 10.54
CA GLN A 192 5.26 -30.88 11.61
C GLN A 192 6.62 -30.27 11.23
N TYR A 193 6.96 -30.23 9.94
CA TYR A 193 8.32 -29.94 9.47
C TYR A 193 8.34 -28.88 8.36
N ASP A 194 7.87 -27.67 8.70
CA ASP A 194 7.95 -26.48 7.85
C ASP A 194 7.44 -26.72 6.42
N ASP A 195 6.23 -27.30 6.32
CA ASP A 195 5.55 -27.61 5.05
C ASP A 195 6.30 -28.58 4.11
N VAL A 196 7.29 -29.33 4.62
CA VAL A 196 8.03 -30.35 3.86
C VAL A 196 7.82 -31.75 4.46
N GLY A 197 6.96 -32.56 3.87
CA GLY A 197 6.66 -33.91 4.34
C GLY A 197 7.55 -35.01 3.70
N ALA A 198 7.94 -34.80 2.44
CA ALA A 198 8.79 -35.74 1.68
C ALA A 198 9.93 -35.04 0.96
N ALA A 199 11.04 -35.74 0.79
CA ALA A 199 12.20 -35.22 0.07
C ALA A 199 12.91 -36.32 -0.70
N PRO A 200 13.49 -36.04 -1.88
CA PRO A 200 14.26 -37.03 -2.61
C PRO A 200 15.62 -37.28 -1.94
N LEU A 201 16.08 -38.51 -1.98
CA LEU A 201 17.46 -38.87 -1.76
C LEU A 201 18.21 -38.63 -3.07
N ARG A 202 19.22 -37.75 -3.06
CA ARG A 202 20.07 -37.49 -4.23
C ARG A 202 21.55 -37.53 -3.84
N TYR A 203 22.30 -38.36 -4.55
CA TYR A 203 23.74 -38.53 -4.36
C TYR A 203 24.15 -38.73 -2.88
N GLY A 204 23.39 -39.57 -2.16
CA GLY A 204 23.63 -39.83 -0.75
C GLY A 204 23.25 -38.67 0.21
N ARG A 205 22.49 -37.69 -0.28
CA ARG A 205 22.06 -36.53 0.51
C ARG A 205 20.53 -36.45 0.57
N CYS A 206 20.00 -36.13 1.75
CA CYS A 206 18.60 -35.80 1.93
C CYS A 206 18.34 -34.35 1.45
N GLU A 207 17.53 -34.18 0.40
CA GLU A 207 17.23 -32.85 -0.13
C GLU A 207 16.31 -32.03 0.80
N GLY A 208 15.65 -32.66 1.79
CA GLY A 208 14.81 -31.96 2.77
C GLY A 208 15.59 -31.21 3.85
N CYS A 209 16.65 -31.81 4.38
CA CYS A 209 17.53 -31.13 5.38
C CYS A 209 18.92 -30.77 4.84
N LYS A 210 19.19 -31.11 3.59
CA LYS A 210 20.47 -30.87 2.90
C LYS A 210 21.69 -31.56 3.51
N LEU A 211 21.51 -32.49 4.45
CA LEU A 211 22.59 -33.28 5.06
C LEU A 211 22.95 -34.49 4.24
N VAL A 212 24.25 -34.77 4.16
CA VAL A 212 24.78 -36.02 3.57
C VAL A 212 24.59 -37.14 4.59
N LEU A 213 24.07 -38.26 4.14
CA LEU A 213 23.87 -39.46 4.95
C LEU A 213 25.19 -40.21 5.10
N SER A 214 25.39 -40.84 6.23
CA SER A 214 26.55 -41.71 6.47
C SER A 214 26.49 -42.98 5.59
N THR A 215 27.63 -43.62 5.40
CA THR A 215 27.71 -44.88 4.67
C THR A 215 26.85 -45.98 5.31
N ALA A 216 26.72 -45.95 6.65
CA ALA A 216 25.89 -46.93 7.37
C ALA A 216 24.40 -46.71 7.05
N GLU A 217 23.91 -45.46 7.13
CA GLU A 217 22.52 -45.10 6.76
C GLU A 217 22.22 -45.43 5.29
N LEU A 218 23.14 -45.13 4.37
CA LEU A 218 22.95 -45.48 2.94
C LEU A 218 22.89 -46.99 2.70
N ASN A 219 23.70 -47.82 3.41
CA ASN A 219 23.65 -49.26 3.33
C ASN A 219 22.33 -49.81 3.88
N GLU A 220 21.82 -49.25 4.97
CA GLU A 220 20.51 -49.63 5.53
C GLU A 220 19.38 -49.29 4.55
N ILE A 221 19.38 -48.10 3.96
CA ILE A 221 18.40 -47.69 2.95
C ILE A 221 18.47 -48.61 1.72
N LYS A 222 19.67 -49.01 1.31
CA LYS A 222 19.88 -49.94 0.19
C LYS A 222 19.35 -51.34 0.50
N ALA A 223 19.47 -51.82 1.73
CA ALA A 223 19.02 -53.11 2.18
C ALA A 223 17.47 -53.14 2.38
N THR A 224 16.85 -52.01 2.59
CA THR A 224 15.40 -51.89 2.80
C THR A 224 14.64 -52.19 1.51
N PRO A 225 13.60 -53.05 1.54
CA PRO A 225 12.76 -53.35 0.39
C PRO A 225 12.22 -52.10 -0.32
N ALA A 226 12.06 -52.17 -1.64
CA ALA A 226 11.65 -51.00 -2.44
C ALA A 226 10.25 -50.47 -2.07
N ASP A 227 9.38 -51.35 -1.60
CA ASP A 227 8.00 -51.05 -1.15
C ASP A 227 7.94 -50.55 0.29
N GLU A 228 9.06 -50.50 1.02
CA GLU A 228 9.10 -49.99 2.37
C GLU A 228 9.49 -48.50 2.42
N ILE A 229 8.72 -47.72 3.22
CA ILE A 229 8.95 -46.29 3.35
C ILE A 229 10.13 -46.01 4.25
N VAL A 230 11.09 -45.25 3.74
CA VAL A 230 12.26 -44.79 4.48
C VAL A 230 12.03 -43.39 5.00
N ARG A 231 12.58 -43.07 6.18
CA ARG A 231 12.60 -41.71 6.74
C ARG A 231 14.03 -41.28 7.01
N CYS A 232 14.30 -40.00 6.79
CA CYS A 232 15.61 -39.44 7.13
C CYS A 232 15.80 -39.44 8.66
N ASP A 233 16.92 -39.97 9.18
CA ASP A 233 17.20 -40.03 10.63
C ASP A 233 17.41 -38.61 11.21
N ASN A 234 17.92 -37.70 10.42
CA ASN A 234 18.18 -36.32 10.85
C ASN A 234 16.94 -35.43 10.91
N CYS A 235 16.07 -35.50 9.90
CA CYS A 235 14.93 -34.56 9.79
C CYS A 235 13.56 -35.22 9.82
N ARG A 236 13.52 -36.58 9.90
CA ARG A 236 12.31 -37.40 10.03
C ARG A 236 11.32 -37.33 8.86
N ARG A 237 11.59 -36.57 7.81
CA ARG A 237 10.78 -36.50 6.58
C ARG A 237 10.84 -37.81 5.82
N ILE A 238 9.83 -38.11 5.00
CA ILE A 238 9.84 -39.28 4.09
C ILE A 238 10.99 -39.06 3.09
N LEU A 239 11.86 -40.06 3.00
CA LEU A 239 13.00 -40.02 2.09
C LEU A 239 12.70 -40.91 0.89
N VAL A 240 12.40 -40.29 -0.24
CA VAL A 240 12.03 -40.98 -1.45
C VAL A 240 13.29 -41.38 -2.24
N ARG A 241 13.39 -42.66 -2.56
CA ARG A 241 14.46 -43.17 -3.41
C ARG A 241 14.19 -42.86 -4.87
N THR A 242 15.18 -42.29 -5.55
CA THR A 242 15.14 -41.97 -6.98
C THR A 242 16.30 -42.59 -7.72
N GLU A 243 16.32 -42.55 -9.02
CA GLU A 243 17.48 -42.99 -9.84
C GLU A 243 18.78 -42.24 -9.46
N GLN A 244 18.68 -41.04 -8.95
CA GLN A 244 19.79 -40.19 -8.53
C GLN A 244 20.22 -40.43 -7.06
N SER A 245 19.64 -41.42 -6.37
CA SER A 245 19.91 -41.65 -4.94
C SER A 245 21.37 -42.04 -4.62
N GLY A 246 22.11 -42.49 -5.59
CA GLY A 246 23.48 -42.98 -5.39
C GLY A 246 23.56 -44.35 -4.68
N LEU A 247 22.45 -45.09 -4.64
CA LEU A 247 22.35 -46.40 -4.03
C LEU A 247 22.79 -47.52 -5.00
N GLY A 248 22.95 -47.22 -6.29
CA GLY A 248 23.53 -48.16 -7.26
C GLY A 248 25.00 -48.34 -6.98
N GLY A 249 25.45 -49.59 -6.76
CA GLY A 249 26.86 -49.89 -6.68
C GLY A 249 27.56 -49.46 -7.97
N ARG A 250 28.73 -48.82 -7.86
CA ARG A 250 29.66 -48.83 -8.99
C ARG A 250 29.80 -50.27 -9.43
N ALA A 251 29.40 -50.55 -10.68
CA ALA A 251 29.89 -51.74 -11.32
C ALA A 251 31.41 -51.69 -11.20
N ALA A 252 31.99 -52.69 -10.52
CA ALA A 252 33.43 -52.82 -10.45
C ALA A 252 33.91 -53.06 -11.89
N GLU A 253 34.70 -52.11 -12.42
CA GLU A 253 35.67 -52.43 -13.46
C GLU A 253 36.86 -53.06 -12.82
#